data_c1fe1f5508f5fb5e83038e3ccb9ffe22
#
_entry.id   c1fe1f5508f5fb5e83038e3ccb9ffe22
#
_cell.length_a   1.000
_cell.length_b   1.000
_cell.length_c   1.000
_cell.angle_alpha   90.00
_cell.angle_beta   90.00
_cell.angle_gamma   90.00
#
_symmetry.space_group_name_H-M   'P 1'
#
loop_
_entity.id
_entity.type
_entity.pdbx_description
1 polymer ?
#
loop_
_entity_poly.entity_id
_entity_poly.type
_entity_poly.pdbx_seq_one_letter_code
_entity_poly.pdbx_strand_id
1 'polypeptide(L)'
;MIKIDKVSLKKNGLYEVHLSNGDKMTVHEESLVRHRLLSGRELTGEELETITESIQYDQAYVDALKYISYKLRSHHEIRDHLGEDYAPYIVDDVVRRLMDENYINDEMYAEALKNTMLNTSDKGPGMLERELKKHRIDEDIIFKKTSAFSGAVDSERMNKLKAKELKRYKGSKRHFSMKLQEKLMTKGYYKEHIDMITSGDDFDETPYFERDFEKTYKRYRNRHEGYILKQKLTEALLRKGYEYDLIQEKLGEMTDETIG
;
A
#
# COMPACT_ATOMS: atom_id res chain seq x y z
N MET A 1 -17.27 27.40 43.23
CA MET A 1 -17.71 26.03 43.58
C MET A 1 -18.84 25.66 42.63
N ILE A 2 -18.75 24.51 41.97
CA ILE A 2 -19.75 23.95 41.05
C ILE A 2 -20.26 22.67 41.69
N LYS A 3 -21.59 22.55 41.88
CA LYS A 3 -22.21 21.40 42.53
C LYS A 3 -22.65 20.37 41.52
N ILE A 4 -22.50 19.08 41.83
CA ILE A 4 -23.10 17.98 41.07
C ILE A 4 -24.58 17.87 41.47
N ASP A 5 -25.47 18.22 40.55
CA ASP A 5 -26.92 18.21 40.84
C ASP A 5 -27.50 16.79 40.72
N LYS A 6 -27.09 16.05 39.68
CA LYS A 6 -27.66 14.74 39.40
C LYS A 6 -26.65 13.84 38.68
N VAL A 7 -26.68 12.55 38.97
CA VAL A 7 -26.01 11.49 38.25
C VAL A 7 -27.04 10.49 37.73
N SER A 8 -27.02 10.15 36.48
CA SER A 8 -27.98 9.22 35.86
C SER A 8 -27.30 8.24 34.88
N LEU A 9 -27.69 6.97 34.97
CA LEU A 9 -27.20 5.92 34.05
C LEU A 9 -27.88 6.07 32.67
N LYS A 10 -27.11 6.08 31.61
CA LYS A 10 -27.59 6.06 30.22
C LYS A 10 -27.78 4.61 29.70
N LYS A 11 -28.56 4.44 28.63
CA LYS A 11 -28.84 3.15 28.00
C LYS A 11 -27.57 2.42 27.48
N ASN A 12 -26.51 3.16 27.20
CA ASN A 12 -25.23 2.63 26.72
C ASN A 12 -24.23 2.23 27.83
N GLY A 13 -24.68 2.24 29.10
CA GLY A 13 -23.82 1.90 30.25
C GLY A 13 -22.93 3.04 30.74
N LEU A 14 -22.99 4.22 30.13
CA LEU A 14 -22.30 5.42 30.61
C LEU A 14 -23.16 6.20 31.59
N TYR A 15 -22.54 7.02 32.43
CA TYR A 15 -23.22 7.92 33.36
C TYR A 15 -23.18 9.35 32.82
N GLU A 16 -24.30 10.07 32.99
CA GLU A 16 -24.39 11.49 32.72
C GLU A 16 -24.42 12.24 34.05
N VAL A 17 -23.43 13.08 34.27
CA VAL A 17 -23.29 13.95 35.47
C VAL A 17 -23.73 15.35 35.09
N HIS A 18 -24.74 15.89 35.78
CA HIS A 18 -25.25 17.23 35.59
C HIS A 18 -24.65 18.16 36.62
N LEU A 19 -24.15 19.30 36.19
CA LEU A 19 -23.49 20.31 37.00
C LEU A 19 -24.42 21.53 37.20
N SER A 20 -24.31 22.22 38.34
CA SER A 20 -25.13 23.38 38.69
C SER A 20 -24.94 24.60 37.77
N ASN A 21 -23.89 24.65 36.99
CA ASN A 21 -23.67 25.67 35.96
C ASN A 21 -24.36 25.33 34.61
N GLY A 22 -25.09 24.21 34.53
CA GLY A 22 -25.78 23.72 33.34
C GLY A 22 -24.99 22.79 32.47
N ASP A 23 -23.68 22.60 32.70
CA ASP A 23 -22.84 21.68 31.98
C ASP A 23 -23.17 20.23 32.30
N LYS A 24 -22.79 19.34 31.38
CA LYS A 24 -22.97 17.89 31.52
C LYS A 24 -21.69 17.17 31.12
N MET A 25 -21.33 16.16 31.88
CA MET A 25 -20.24 15.25 31.59
C MET A 25 -20.78 13.85 31.41
N THR A 26 -20.28 13.13 30.37
CA THR A 26 -20.56 11.71 30.19
C THR A 26 -19.31 10.93 30.63
N VAL A 27 -19.47 9.99 31.55
CA VAL A 27 -18.36 9.31 32.20
C VAL A 27 -18.61 7.81 32.27
N HIS A 28 -17.51 7.03 32.28
CA HIS A 28 -17.54 5.60 32.61
C HIS A 28 -17.71 5.39 34.11
N GLU A 29 -18.23 4.25 34.51
CA GLU A 29 -18.42 3.89 35.92
C GLU A 29 -17.12 4.01 36.75
N GLU A 30 -16.01 3.57 36.17
CA GLU A 30 -14.71 3.64 36.80
C GLU A 30 -14.30 5.08 37.11
N SER A 31 -14.47 6.00 36.17
CA SER A 31 -14.17 7.44 36.35
C SER A 31 -15.11 8.06 37.39
N LEU A 32 -16.40 7.65 37.40
CA LEU A 32 -17.37 8.10 38.38
C LEU A 32 -16.95 7.71 39.81
N VAL A 33 -16.49 6.47 39.99
CA VAL A 33 -16.01 5.96 41.30
C VAL A 33 -14.68 6.61 41.68
N ARG A 34 -13.69 6.61 40.73
CA ARG A 34 -12.34 7.18 40.94
C ARG A 34 -12.41 8.63 41.43
N HIS A 35 -13.23 9.44 40.80
CA HIS A 35 -13.38 10.85 41.11
C HIS A 35 -14.51 11.14 42.09
N ARG A 36 -15.19 10.12 42.64
CA ARG A 36 -16.29 10.24 43.60
C ARG A 36 -17.36 11.25 43.15
N LEU A 37 -17.81 11.15 41.87
CA LEU A 37 -18.77 12.06 41.25
C LEU A 37 -20.18 11.74 41.72
N LEU A 38 -20.51 12.14 42.97
CA LEU A 38 -21.79 11.86 43.61
C LEU A 38 -22.64 13.12 43.62
N SER A 39 -23.97 12.97 43.53
CA SER A 39 -24.91 14.08 43.67
C SER A 39 -24.72 14.79 45.03
N GLY A 40 -24.69 16.10 44.98
CA GLY A 40 -24.46 16.95 46.13
C GLY A 40 -23.00 17.33 46.39
N ARG A 41 -22.02 16.71 45.73
CA ARG A 41 -20.62 17.09 45.86
C ARG A 41 -20.36 18.44 45.20
N GLU A 42 -19.58 19.26 45.86
CA GLU A 42 -19.08 20.56 45.36
C GLU A 42 -17.66 20.38 44.86
N LEU A 43 -17.36 20.99 43.71
CA LEU A 43 -16.07 20.96 43.02
C LEU A 43 -15.53 22.39 42.89
N THR A 44 -14.23 22.57 43.07
CA THR A 44 -13.55 23.79 42.65
C THR A 44 -13.40 23.81 41.13
N GLY A 45 -13.02 24.97 40.56
CA GLY A 45 -12.71 25.07 39.13
C GLY A 45 -11.55 24.15 38.71
N GLU A 46 -10.48 24.13 39.52
CA GLU A 46 -9.29 23.29 39.29
C GLU A 46 -9.61 21.79 39.39
N GLU A 47 -10.44 21.39 40.39
CA GLU A 47 -10.89 20.00 40.51
C GLU A 47 -11.71 19.57 39.27
N LEU A 48 -12.60 20.44 38.81
CA LEU A 48 -13.43 20.15 37.62
C LEU A 48 -12.60 20.01 36.38
N GLU A 49 -11.60 20.88 36.17
CA GLU A 49 -10.66 20.81 35.04
C GLU A 49 -9.85 19.50 35.06
N THR A 50 -9.24 19.16 36.19
CA THR A 50 -8.49 17.91 36.39
C THR A 50 -9.38 16.68 36.15
N ILE A 51 -10.62 16.69 36.65
CA ILE A 51 -11.56 15.58 36.43
C ILE A 51 -11.94 15.48 34.95
N THR A 52 -12.20 16.60 34.29
CA THR A 52 -12.57 16.64 32.88
C THR A 52 -11.44 16.08 32.00
N GLU A 53 -10.19 16.47 32.25
CA GLU A 53 -9.03 15.94 31.56
C GLU A 53 -8.88 14.42 31.76
N SER A 54 -9.02 13.94 33.01
CA SER A 54 -8.97 12.52 33.31
C SER A 54 -10.07 11.72 32.60
N ILE A 55 -11.27 12.27 32.49
CA ILE A 55 -12.39 11.65 31.77
C ILE A 55 -12.11 11.59 30.27
N GLN A 56 -11.61 12.69 29.71
CA GLN A 56 -11.23 12.72 28.29
C GLN A 56 -10.11 11.70 27.97
N TYR A 57 -9.12 11.56 28.85
CA TYR A 57 -8.09 10.55 28.74
C TYR A 57 -8.66 9.12 28.76
N ASP A 58 -9.54 8.80 29.72
CA ASP A 58 -10.18 7.48 29.82
C ASP A 58 -11.01 7.18 28.56
N GLN A 59 -11.74 8.16 28.03
CA GLN A 59 -12.53 8.03 26.80
C GLN A 59 -11.63 7.77 25.59
N ALA A 60 -10.58 8.57 25.42
CA ALA A 60 -9.61 8.41 24.33
C ALA A 60 -8.94 7.04 24.36
N TYR A 61 -8.57 6.55 25.55
CA TYR A 61 -7.98 5.22 25.70
C TYR A 61 -8.96 4.10 25.30
N VAL A 62 -10.22 4.18 25.74
CA VAL A 62 -11.25 3.19 25.34
C VAL A 62 -11.53 3.23 23.85
N ASP A 63 -11.57 4.42 23.23
CA ASP A 63 -11.80 4.57 21.80
C ASP A 63 -10.61 4.01 21.00
N ALA A 64 -9.39 4.23 21.46
CA ALA A 64 -8.20 3.62 20.88
C ALA A 64 -8.23 2.09 20.93
N LEU A 65 -8.57 1.52 22.09
CA LEU A 65 -8.70 0.05 22.25
C LEU A 65 -9.76 -0.52 21.32
N LYS A 66 -10.91 0.13 21.16
CA LYS A 66 -11.92 -0.27 20.16
C LYS A 66 -11.36 -0.23 18.75
N TYR A 67 -10.65 0.84 18.38
CA TYR A 67 -10.08 1.00 17.04
C TYR A 67 -9.02 -0.07 16.73
N ILE A 68 -8.19 -0.45 17.72
CA ILE A 68 -7.19 -1.52 17.62
C ILE A 68 -7.85 -2.90 17.51
N SER A 69 -9.01 -3.11 18.15
CA SER A 69 -9.68 -4.42 18.18
C SER A 69 -10.07 -4.97 16.81
N TYR A 70 -10.23 -4.10 15.81
CA TYR A 70 -10.63 -4.48 14.44
C TYR A 70 -9.47 -4.98 13.57
N LYS A 71 -8.29 -4.41 13.73
CA LYS A 71 -7.06 -4.78 13.00
C LYS A 71 -5.83 -4.17 13.65
N LEU A 72 -4.67 -4.73 13.33
CA LEU A 72 -3.39 -4.13 13.72
C LEU A 72 -3.25 -2.71 13.19
N ARG A 73 -2.77 -1.79 14.03
CA ARG A 73 -2.61 -0.36 13.74
C ARG A 73 -1.19 0.10 14.05
N SER A 74 -0.68 1.04 13.26
CA SER A 74 0.53 1.78 13.61
C SER A 74 0.22 2.84 14.67
N HIS A 75 1.24 3.31 15.40
CA HIS A 75 1.06 4.42 16.35
C HIS A 75 0.52 5.67 15.66
N HIS A 76 0.91 5.92 14.41
CA HIS A 76 0.43 7.05 13.63
C HIS A 76 -1.07 6.95 13.30
N GLU A 77 -1.57 5.76 12.89
CA GLU A 77 -3.01 5.56 12.66
C GLU A 77 -3.84 5.85 13.95
N ILE A 78 -3.30 5.51 15.12
CA ILE A 78 -3.97 5.81 16.40
C ILE A 78 -3.99 7.32 16.67
N ARG A 79 -2.85 8.01 16.46
CA ARG A 79 -2.74 9.46 16.60
C ARG A 79 -3.72 10.20 15.69
N ASP A 80 -3.81 9.81 14.44
CA ASP A 80 -4.73 10.43 13.49
C ASP A 80 -6.19 10.21 13.90
N HIS A 81 -6.53 8.97 14.31
CA HIS A 81 -7.88 8.64 14.75
C HIS A 81 -8.30 9.42 16.01
N LEU A 82 -7.45 9.46 17.03
CA LEU A 82 -7.77 10.19 18.27
C LEU A 82 -7.68 11.71 18.10
N GLY A 83 -6.84 12.19 17.21
CA GLY A 83 -6.62 13.61 16.96
C GLY A 83 -7.83 14.36 16.37
N GLU A 84 -8.85 13.62 15.89
CA GLU A 84 -10.10 14.20 15.42
C GLU A 84 -10.96 14.71 16.58
N ASP A 85 -10.90 14.07 17.78
CA ASP A 85 -11.82 14.31 18.88
C ASP A 85 -11.12 14.77 20.18
N TYR A 86 -9.79 14.54 20.32
CA TYR A 86 -9.07 14.77 21.58
C TYR A 86 -7.90 15.74 21.41
N ALA A 87 -7.58 16.46 22.50
CA ALA A 87 -6.44 17.38 22.53
C ALA A 87 -5.09 16.64 22.33
N PRO A 88 -4.10 17.28 21.68
CA PRO A 88 -2.82 16.63 21.34
C PRO A 88 -2.10 15.98 22.53
N TYR A 89 -2.09 16.62 23.70
CA TYR A 89 -1.44 16.09 24.89
C TYR A 89 -2.12 14.82 25.42
N ILE A 90 -3.47 14.72 25.34
CA ILE A 90 -4.22 13.50 25.69
C ILE A 90 -3.86 12.37 24.72
N VAL A 91 -3.82 12.67 23.42
CA VAL A 91 -3.43 11.71 22.39
C VAL A 91 -2.02 11.17 22.64
N ASP A 92 -1.07 12.05 22.97
CA ASP A 92 0.31 11.68 23.27
C ASP A 92 0.41 10.72 24.45
N ASP A 93 -0.30 11.00 25.53
CA ASP A 93 -0.28 10.19 26.74
C ASP A 93 -0.97 8.84 26.54
N VAL A 94 -2.10 8.82 25.82
CA VAL A 94 -2.80 7.56 25.47
C VAL A 94 -1.94 6.70 24.57
N VAL A 95 -1.33 7.26 23.52
CA VAL A 95 -0.44 6.50 22.61
C VAL A 95 0.75 5.93 23.37
N ARG A 96 1.37 6.71 24.25
CA ARG A 96 2.50 6.23 25.08
C ARG A 96 2.07 5.05 25.93
N ARG A 97 0.93 5.14 26.62
CA ARG A 97 0.39 4.05 27.44
C ARG A 97 0.13 2.79 26.60
N LEU A 98 -0.49 2.92 25.44
CA LEU A 98 -0.76 1.80 24.54
C LEU A 98 0.52 1.12 24.06
N MET A 99 1.60 1.89 23.86
CA MET A 99 2.92 1.35 23.54
C MET A 99 3.53 0.58 24.72
N ASP A 100 3.49 1.18 25.93
CA ASP A 100 4.00 0.57 27.16
C ASP A 100 3.26 -0.74 27.50
N GLU A 101 1.97 -0.79 27.25
CA GLU A 101 1.12 -1.96 27.41
C GLU A 101 1.19 -2.95 26.23
N ASN A 102 1.99 -2.66 25.18
CA ASN A 102 2.16 -3.45 23.97
C ASN A 102 0.87 -3.67 23.15
N TYR A 103 -0.13 -2.82 23.27
CA TYR A 103 -1.30 -2.83 22.36
C TYR A 103 -0.98 -2.33 20.97
N ILE A 104 0.01 -1.44 20.84
CA ILE A 104 0.55 -0.98 19.56
C ILE A 104 2.07 -1.14 19.53
N ASN A 105 2.57 -1.59 18.38
CA ASN A 105 3.99 -1.81 18.16
C ASN A 105 4.29 -1.72 16.66
N ASP A 106 5.03 -0.69 16.26
CA ASP A 106 5.32 -0.44 14.85
C ASP A 106 6.22 -1.50 14.21
N GLU A 107 7.10 -2.16 15.00
CA GLU A 107 7.92 -3.25 14.48
C GLU A 107 7.05 -4.48 14.14
N MET A 108 6.08 -4.80 15.01
CA MET A 108 5.09 -5.87 14.75
C MET A 108 4.17 -5.51 13.59
N TYR A 109 3.74 -4.26 13.49
CA TYR A 109 2.94 -3.75 12.38
C TYR A 109 3.68 -3.91 11.04
N ALA A 110 4.93 -3.44 10.98
CA ALA A 110 5.76 -3.53 9.79
C ALA A 110 6.05 -4.99 9.38
N GLU A 111 6.27 -5.87 10.36
CA GLU A 111 6.46 -7.31 10.12
C GLU A 111 5.20 -7.96 9.54
N ALA A 112 4.03 -7.68 10.12
CA ALA A 112 2.76 -8.21 9.64
C ALA A 112 2.44 -7.73 8.21
N LEU A 113 2.70 -6.44 7.92
CA LEU A 113 2.51 -5.86 6.58
C LEU A 113 3.45 -6.49 5.57
N LYS A 114 4.74 -6.66 5.92
CA LYS A 114 5.72 -7.36 5.09
C LYS A 114 5.26 -8.79 4.76
N ASN A 115 4.86 -9.55 5.77
CA ASN A 115 4.41 -10.93 5.58
C ASN A 115 3.15 -11.01 4.73
N THR A 116 2.22 -10.09 4.93
CA THR A 116 1.00 -9.98 4.10
C THR A 116 1.37 -9.71 2.65
N MET A 117 2.23 -8.72 2.39
CA MET A 117 2.63 -8.39 1.01
C MET A 117 3.40 -9.52 0.35
N LEU A 118 4.30 -10.19 1.09
CA LEU A 118 5.09 -11.29 0.58
C LEU A 118 4.22 -12.50 0.20
N ASN A 119 3.22 -12.82 1.02
CA ASN A 119 2.45 -14.06 0.87
C ASN A 119 1.19 -13.91 0.01
N THR A 120 0.58 -12.72 -0.01
CA THR A 120 -0.76 -12.55 -0.61
C THR A 120 -0.80 -11.59 -1.79
N SER A 121 0.32 -10.96 -2.15
CA SER A 121 0.34 -9.96 -3.22
C SER A 121 1.50 -10.13 -4.19
N ASP A 122 1.37 -9.47 -5.35
CA ASP A 122 2.44 -9.35 -6.36
C ASP A 122 3.35 -8.13 -6.10
N LYS A 123 3.24 -7.46 -4.94
CA LYS A 123 4.03 -6.27 -4.59
C LYS A 123 5.44 -6.65 -4.18
N GLY A 124 6.40 -5.78 -4.50
CA GLY A 124 7.81 -5.90 -4.11
C GLY A 124 8.17 -5.04 -2.89
N PRO A 125 9.44 -5.14 -2.41
CA PRO A 125 9.89 -4.47 -1.19
C PRO A 125 9.78 -2.94 -1.23
N GLY A 126 9.98 -2.29 -2.36
CA GLY A 126 9.79 -0.84 -2.50
C GLY A 126 8.34 -0.38 -2.30
N MET A 127 7.34 -1.25 -2.46
CA MET A 127 5.96 -0.93 -2.09
C MET A 127 5.75 -1.02 -0.59
N LEU A 128 6.40 -1.96 0.09
CA LEU A 128 6.41 -2.02 1.56
C LEU A 128 7.01 -0.74 2.13
N GLU A 129 8.16 -0.31 1.62
CA GLU A 129 8.79 0.95 2.03
C GLU A 129 7.84 2.15 1.93
N ARG A 130 7.14 2.29 0.81
CA ARG A 130 6.18 3.38 0.59
C ARG A 130 5.02 3.35 1.59
N GLU A 131 4.46 2.16 1.85
CA GLU A 131 3.37 2.03 2.81
C GLU A 131 3.84 2.31 4.24
N LEU A 132 5.01 1.82 4.65
CA LEU A 132 5.56 2.09 5.98
C LEU A 132 5.88 3.59 6.18
N LYS A 133 6.44 4.27 5.17
CA LYS A 133 6.65 5.73 5.18
C LYS A 133 5.34 6.50 5.32
N LYS A 134 4.28 6.07 4.64
CA LYS A 134 2.95 6.67 4.76
C LYS A 134 2.41 6.60 6.18
N HIS A 135 2.69 5.51 6.89
CA HIS A 135 2.33 5.33 8.30
C HIS A 135 3.34 5.92 9.28
N ARG A 136 4.32 6.70 8.78
CA ARG A 136 5.37 7.36 9.57
C ARG A 136 6.13 6.41 10.52
N ILE A 137 6.34 5.19 10.05
CA ILE A 137 7.17 4.22 10.76
C ILE A 137 8.63 4.71 10.74
N ASP A 138 9.36 4.40 11.80
CA ASP A 138 10.78 4.75 11.94
C ASP A 138 11.62 4.18 10.79
N GLU A 139 12.60 4.96 10.30
CA GLU A 139 13.41 4.61 9.15
C GLU A 139 14.25 3.34 9.37
N ASP A 140 14.72 3.07 10.59
CA ASP A 140 15.47 1.86 10.90
C ASP A 140 14.58 0.61 10.80
N ILE A 141 13.34 0.71 11.25
CA ILE A 141 12.35 -0.34 11.10
C ILE A 141 12.03 -0.56 9.62
N ILE A 142 11.81 0.52 8.86
CA ILE A 142 11.56 0.46 7.43
C ILE A 142 12.72 -0.24 6.72
N PHE A 143 13.95 0.20 6.94
CA PHE A 143 15.14 -0.37 6.34
C PHE A 143 15.28 -1.88 6.67
N LYS A 144 15.14 -2.25 7.93
CA LYS A 144 15.22 -3.65 8.40
C LYS A 144 14.17 -4.53 7.71
N LYS A 145 12.91 -4.08 7.65
CA LYS A 145 11.82 -4.88 7.08
C LYS A 145 11.84 -4.94 5.55
N THR A 146 12.21 -3.84 4.89
CA THR A 146 12.36 -3.84 3.42
C THR A 146 13.55 -4.67 2.96
N SER A 147 14.68 -4.63 3.69
CA SER A 147 15.84 -5.48 3.41
C SER A 147 15.51 -6.95 3.59
N ALA A 148 14.80 -7.30 4.67
CA ALA A 148 14.33 -8.66 4.89
C ALA A 148 13.35 -9.14 3.80
N PHE A 149 12.46 -8.26 3.31
CA PHE A 149 11.59 -8.58 2.19
C PHE A 149 12.40 -8.78 0.90
N SER A 150 13.37 -7.89 0.61
CA SER A 150 14.24 -8.00 -0.56
C SER A 150 14.98 -9.34 -0.57
N GLY A 151 15.56 -9.74 0.55
CA GLY A 151 16.25 -11.02 0.69
C GLY A 151 15.34 -12.25 0.58
N ALA A 152 14.03 -12.09 0.81
CA ALA A 152 13.05 -13.16 0.65
C ALA A 152 12.47 -13.28 -0.77
N VAL A 153 12.81 -12.35 -1.67
CA VAL A 153 12.41 -12.43 -3.09
C VAL A 153 13.35 -13.39 -3.81
N ASP A 154 12.84 -14.54 -4.17
CA ASP A 154 13.56 -15.57 -4.90
C ASP A 154 13.21 -15.59 -6.41
N SER A 155 13.97 -16.39 -7.16
CA SER A 155 13.76 -16.59 -8.59
C SER A 155 12.42 -17.28 -8.89
N GLU A 156 11.91 -18.12 -8.02
CA GLU A 156 10.61 -18.79 -8.19
C GLU A 156 9.47 -17.78 -8.21
N ARG A 157 9.46 -16.86 -7.24
CA ARG A 157 8.49 -15.75 -7.18
C ARG A 157 8.57 -14.89 -8.44
N MET A 158 9.78 -14.52 -8.84
CA MET A 158 9.99 -13.67 -10.02
C MET A 158 9.55 -14.37 -11.31
N ASN A 159 9.84 -15.66 -11.46
CA ASN A 159 9.41 -16.46 -12.61
C ASN A 159 7.88 -16.64 -12.65
N LYS A 160 7.19 -16.78 -11.49
CA LYS A 160 5.73 -16.79 -11.44
C LYS A 160 5.13 -15.47 -11.94
N LEU A 161 5.73 -14.33 -11.57
CA LEU A 161 5.30 -13.01 -12.04
C LEU A 161 5.51 -12.86 -13.56
N LYS A 162 6.68 -13.27 -14.06
CA LYS A 162 6.99 -13.29 -15.50
C LYS A 162 5.99 -14.14 -16.27
N ALA A 163 5.74 -15.37 -15.84
CA ALA A 163 4.80 -16.28 -16.49
C ALA A 163 3.36 -15.73 -16.51
N LYS A 164 2.94 -15.06 -15.45
CA LYS A 164 1.63 -14.38 -15.37
C LYS A 164 1.47 -13.28 -16.41
N GLU A 165 2.54 -12.48 -16.64
CA GLU A 165 2.53 -11.42 -17.63
C GLU A 165 2.63 -11.99 -19.06
N LEU A 166 3.46 -13.02 -19.25
CA LEU A 166 3.64 -13.66 -20.54
C LEU A 166 2.34 -14.27 -21.08
N LYS A 167 1.51 -14.88 -20.24
CA LYS A 167 0.21 -15.46 -20.66
C LYS A 167 -0.70 -14.48 -21.41
N ARG A 168 -0.56 -13.20 -21.16
CA ARG A 168 -1.40 -12.14 -21.76
C ARG A 168 -0.69 -11.35 -22.85
N TYR A 169 0.60 -11.58 -23.01
CA TYR A 169 1.43 -10.82 -23.94
C TYR A 169 1.35 -11.40 -25.37
N LYS A 170 1.34 -10.52 -26.38
CA LYS A 170 1.26 -10.87 -27.81
C LYS A 170 2.07 -9.89 -28.63
N GLY A 171 3.38 -10.09 -28.68
CA GLY A 171 4.31 -9.22 -29.41
C GLY A 171 5.74 -9.71 -29.35
N SER A 172 6.71 -8.82 -29.59
CA SER A 172 8.14 -9.16 -29.62
C SER A 172 8.73 -9.42 -28.23
N LYS A 173 9.75 -10.26 -28.16
CA LYS A 173 10.53 -10.55 -26.93
C LYS A 173 11.08 -9.27 -26.30
N ARG A 174 11.67 -8.39 -27.13
CA ARG A 174 12.26 -7.12 -26.66
C ARG A 174 11.21 -6.22 -25.97
N HIS A 175 10.05 -6.03 -26.58
CA HIS A 175 8.97 -5.23 -25.95
C HIS A 175 8.40 -5.90 -24.71
N PHE A 176 8.33 -7.24 -24.68
CA PHE A 176 7.94 -7.96 -23.48
C PHE A 176 8.89 -7.67 -22.32
N SER A 177 10.19 -7.81 -22.55
CA SER A 177 11.22 -7.55 -21.55
C SER A 177 11.12 -6.12 -20.99
N MET A 178 11.01 -5.11 -21.88
CA MET A 178 10.86 -3.71 -21.46
C MET A 178 9.60 -3.48 -20.61
N LYS A 179 8.45 -4.00 -21.05
CA LYS A 179 7.18 -3.88 -20.31
C LYS A 179 7.20 -4.62 -18.97
N LEU A 180 7.84 -5.79 -18.94
CA LEU A 180 7.99 -6.56 -17.73
C LEU A 180 8.84 -5.81 -16.70
N GLN A 181 9.97 -5.23 -17.11
CA GLN A 181 10.83 -4.42 -16.27
C GLN A 181 10.07 -3.22 -15.70
N GLU A 182 9.41 -2.43 -16.55
CA GLU A 182 8.61 -1.27 -16.14
C GLU A 182 7.53 -1.67 -15.13
N LYS A 183 6.83 -2.77 -15.40
CA LYS A 183 5.77 -3.26 -14.51
C LYS A 183 6.29 -3.74 -13.17
N LEU A 184 7.42 -4.43 -13.15
CA LEU A 184 8.05 -4.89 -11.91
C LEU A 184 8.60 -3.72 -11.09
N MET A 185 9.21 -2.72 -11.73
CA MET A 185 9.61 -1.48 -11.07
C MET A 185 8.40 -0.76 -10.45
N THR A 186 7.30 -0.65 -11.18
CA THR A 186 6.04 -0.07 -10.66
C THR A 186 5.49 -0.85 -9.47
N LYS A 187 5.66 -2.18 -9.47
CA LYS A 187 5.32 -3.04 -8.33
C LYS A 187 6.31 -2.95 -7.15
N GLY A 188 7.39 -2.18 -7.30
CA GLY A 188 8.39 -1.95 -6.25
C GLY A 188 9.48 -3.02 -6.17
N TYR A 189 9.72 -3.77 -7.23
CA TYR A 189 10.90 -4.63 -7.31
C TYR A 189 12.14 -3.82 -7.69
N TYR A 190 13.27 -4.14 -7.08
CA TYR A 190 14.57 -3.51 -7.38
C TYR A 190 15.23 -4.17 -8.59
N LYS A 191 16.24 -3.51 -9.15
CA LYS A 191 16.95 -4.00 -10.34
C LYS A 191 17.49 -5.41 -10.15
N GLU A 192 18.09 -5.71 -9.00
CA GLU A 192 18.61 -7.02 -8.65
C GLU A 192 17.58 -8.16 -8.79
N HIS A 193 16.32 -7.92 -8.41
CA HIS A 193 15.24 -8.90 -8.56
C HIS A 193 14.85 -9.07 -10.03
N ILE A 194 14.82 -7.97 -10.78
CA ILE A 194 14.45 -7.97 -12.19
C ILE A 194 15.51 -8.71 -13.01
N ASP A 195 16.79 -8.52 -12.68
CA ASP A 195 17.90 -9.16 -13.35
C ASP A 195 17.89 -10.70 -13.20
N MET A 196 17.23 -11.25 -12.17
CA MET A 196 17.05 -12.71 -11.99
C MET A 196 16.27 -13.36 -13.15
N ILE A 197 15.43 -12.59 -13.86
CA ILE A 197 14.49 -13.14 -14.85
C ILE A 197 14.57 -12.49 -16.24
N THR A 198 15.49 -11.55 -16.44
CA THR A 198 15.64 -10.84 -17.73
C THR A 198 16.48 -11.59 -18.76
N SER A 199 17.18 -12.62 -18.36
CA SER A 199 17.96 -13.46 -19.25
C SER A 199 17.18 -14.74 -19.61
N GLY A 200 16.77 -14.86 -20.85
CA GLY A 200 16.23 -16.10 -21.39
C GLY A 200 15.24 -15.96 -22.55
N ASP A 201 15.36 -16.83 -23.51
CA ASP A 201 14.44 -17.02 -24.63
C ASP A 201 13.19 -17.76 -24.16
N ASP A 202 12.23 -17.03 -23.57
CA ASP A 202 11.14 -17.65 -22.82
C ASP A 202 9.90 -18.00 -23.64
N PHE A 203 9.79 -17.54 -24.88
CA PHE A 203 8.67 -17.87 -25.73
C PHE A 203 9.00 -17.71 -27.20
N ASP A 204 8.27 -18.44 -28.04
CA ASP A 204 8.33 -18.28 -29.49
C ASP A 204 7.54 -17.02 -29.91
N GLU A 205 8.25 -16.03 -30.46
CA GLU A 205 7.63 -14.79 -30.97
C GLU A 205 7.20 -14.89 -32.44
N THR A 206 7.57 -15.97 -33.15
CA THR A 206 7.31 -16.16 -34.59
C THR A 206 5.82 -15.96 -34.94
N PRO A 207 4.83 -16.53 -34.21
CA PRO A 207 3.43 -16.33 -34.56
C PRO A 207 2.98 -14.86 -34.45
N TYR A 208 3.56 -14.09 -33.52
CA TYR A 208 3.27 -12.67 -33.37
C TYR A 208 3.97 -11.83 -34.41
N PHE A 209 5.20 -12.21 -34.77
CA PHE A 209 5.94 -11.59 -35.86
C PHE A 209 5.19 -11.74 -37.18
N GLU A 210 4.81 -12.96 -37.58
CA GLU A 210 4.06 -13.22 -38.80
C GLU A 210 2.78 -12.39 -38.89
N ARG A 211 2.00 -12.40 -37.84
CA ARG A 211 0.77 -11.59 -37.75
C ARG A 211 1.06 -10.09 -37.94
N ASP A 212 2.10 -9.58 -37.29
CA ASP A 212 2.46 -8.17 -37.31
C ASP A 212 3.12 -7.77 -38.63
N PHE A 213 3.87 -8.69 -39.26
CA PHE A 213 4.39 -8.55 -40.59
C PHE A 213 3.24 -8.40 -41.60
N GLU A 214 2.33 -9.34 -41.63
CA GLU A 214 1.14 -9.32 -42.47
C GLU A 214 0.35 -8.01 -42.39
N LYS A 215 0.07 -7.56 -41.18
CA LYS A 215 -0.63 -6.30 -40.94
C LYS A 215 0.14 -5.09 -41.46
N THR A 216 1.46 -5.10 -41.27
CA THR A 216 2.33 -4.01 -41.68
C THR A 216 2.47 -4.00 -43.23
N TYR A 217 2.62 -5.19 -43.83
CA TYR A 217 2.65 -5.34 -45.27
C TYR A 217 1.35 -4.84 -45.93
N LYS A 218 0.17 -5.28 -45.48
CA LYS A 218 -1.14 -4.81 -45.97
C LYS A 218 -1.30 -3.28 -45.87
N ARG A 219 -0.69 -2.65 -44.88
CA ARG A 219 -0.74 -1.20 -44.68
C ARG A 219 0.12 -0.43 -45.69
N TYR A 220 1.30 -0.97 -46.08
CA TYR A 220 2.25 -0.22 -46.87
C TYR A 220 2.25 -0.61 -48.34
N ARG A 221 1.89 -1.85 -48.75
CA ARG A 221 1.97 -2.35 -50.11
C ARG A 221 1.18 -1.52 -51.14
N ASN A 222 0.11 -0.85 -50.75
CA ASN A 222 -0.69 -0.04 -51.66
C ASN A 222 -0.08 1.36 -51.93
N ARG A 223 1.01 1.73 -51.27
CA ARG A 223 1.61 3.05 -51.32
C ARG A 223 3.10 3.02 -51.67
N HIS A 224 3.74 1.88 -51.53
CA HIS A 224 5.16 1.71 -51.70
C HIS A 224 5.44 0.35 -52.34
N GLU A 225 6.48 0.31 -53.21
CA GLU A 225 6.91 -0.88 -53.92
C GLU A 225 8.43 -1.05 -53.78
N GLY A 226 8.96 -2.24 -54.12
CA GLY A 226 10.37 -2.55 -54.19
C GLY A 226 11.14 -2.20 -52.90
N TYR A 227 12.25 -1.51 -53.08
CA TYR A 227 13.14 -1.14 -51.96
C TYR A 227 12.49 -0.28 -50.91
N ILE A 228 11.63 0.68 -51.30
CA ILE A 228 10.96 1.59 -50.37
C ILE A 228 9.99 0.81 -49.49
N LEU A 229 9.26 -0.14 -50.03
CA LEU A 229 8.37 -1.01 -49.25
C LEU A 229 9.17 -1.81 -48.22
N LYS A 230 10.28 -2.46 -48.61
CA LYS A 230 11.17 -3.21 -47.71
C LYS A 230 11.68 -2.31 -46.57
N GLN A 231 12.12 -1.11 -46.88
CA GLN A 231 12.57 -0.14 -45.88
C GLN A 231 11.46 0.22 -44.88
N LYS A 232 10.25 0.49 -45.36
CA LYS A 232 9.11 0.86 -44.47
C LYS A 232 8.68 -0.31 -43.61
N LEU A 233 8.72 -1.55 -44.10
CA LEU A 233 8.46 -2.75 -43.30
C LEU A 233 9.49 -2.92 -42.19
N THR A 234 10.78 -2.81 -42.57
CA THR A 234 11.89 -2.91 -41.61
C THR A 234 11.74 -1.86 -40.47
N GLU A 235 11.57 -0.58 -40.82
CA GLU A 235 11.41 0.49 -39.84
C GLU A 235 10.21 0.24 -38.89
N ALA A 236 9.09 -0.24 -39.43
CA ALA A 236 7.88 -0.45 -38.64
C ALA A 236 8.00 -1.67 -37.72
N LEU A 237 8.65 -2.73 -38.15
CA LEU A 237 8.85 -3.96 -37.36
C LEU A 237 9.94 -3.79 -36.30
N LEU A 238 11.02 -3.05 -36.61
CA LEU A 238 12.02 -2.64 -35.61
C LEU A 238 11.39 -1.81 -34.48
N ARG A 239 10.49 -0.89 -34.81
CA ARG A 239 9.73 -0.12 -33.80
C ARG A 239 8.84 -0.99 -32.92
N LYS A 240 8.39 -2.14 -33.42
CA LYS A 240 7.68 -3.16 -32.64
C LYS A 240 8.61 -4.07 -31.83
N GLY A 241 9.93 -3.86 -31.94
CA GLY A 241 10.96 -4.54 -31.17
C GLY A 241 11.35 -5.93 -31.70
N TYR A 242 11.03 -6.25 -32.96
CA TYR A 242 11.52 -7.47 -33.59
C TYR A 242 12.98 -7.30 -34.02
N GLU A 243 13.73 -8.40 -33.98
CA GLU A 243 15.14 -8.42 -34.36
C GLU A 243 15.33 -8.17 -35.89
N TYR A 244 16.42 -7.46 -36.25
CA TYR A 244 16.69 -7.10 -37.63
C TYR A 244 16.86 -8.35 -38.53
N ASP A 245 17.56 -9.36 -38.02
CA ASP A 245 17.84 -10.61 -38.79
C ASP A 245 16.53 -11.36 -39.09
N LEU A 246 15.60 -11.46 -38.13
CA LEU A 246 14.28 -12.06 -38.34
C LEU A 246 13.49 -11.32 -39.42
N ILE A 247 13.59 -9.98 -39.43
CA ILE A 247 12.91 -9.15 -40.43
C ILE A 247 13.53 -9.37 -41.80
N GLN A 248 14.89 -9.41 -41.92
CA GLN A 248 15.57 -9.59 -43.18
C GLN A 248 15.36 -10.99 -43.77
N GLU A 249 15.36 -12.03 -42.95
CA GLU A 249 15.02 -13.40 -43.37
C GLU A 249 13.63 -13.41 -44.02
N LYS A 250 12.63 -12.83 -43.39
CA LYS A 250 11.26 -12.75 -43.94
C LYS A 250 11.15 -11.94 -45.21
N LEU A 251 11.88 -10.82 -45.30
CA LEU A 251 11.93 -10.01 -46.53
C LEU A 251 12.66 -10.70 -47.66
N GLY A 252 13.59 -11.60 -47.37
CA GLY A 252 14.28 -12.45 -48.36
C GLY A 252 13.39 -13.56 -48.96
N GLU A 253 12.40 -14.04 -48.16
CA GLU A 253 11.40 -15.02 -48.64
C GLU A 253 10.38 -14.41 -49.63
N MET A 254 10.27 -13.08 -49.67
CA MET A 254 9.36 -12.38 -50.57
C MET A 254 9.95 -12.38 -51.99
N THR A 255 9.27 -13.02 -52.92
CA THR A 255 9.63 -13.01 -54.35
C THR A 255 9.39 -11.62 -54.95
N ASP A 256 10.14 -11.31 -56.03
CA ASP A 256 10.02 -10.03 -56.74
C ASP A 256 8.58 -9.80 -57.30
N GLU A 257 7.81 -10.88 -57.55
CA GLU A 257 6.40 -10.82 -57.95
C GLU A 257 5.46 -10.37 -56.79
N THR A 258 5.91 -10.47 -55.56
CA THR A 258 5.12 -10.06 -54.39
C THR A 258 5.39 -8.61 -53.98
N ILE A 259 6.45 -8.00 -54.53
CA ILE A 259 6.96 -6.68 -54.17
C ILE A 259 6.74 -5.64 -55.30
N GLY A 260 6.41 -6.10 -56.52
CA GLY A 260 6.11 -5.32 -57.71
C GLY A 260 4.67 -4.83 -57.80
#